data_b930e3db8634d03f81ca6b157146157a
#
_entry.id   b930e3db8634d03f81ca6b157146157a
#
_cell.length_a   1.000
_cell.length_b   1.000
_cell.length_c   1.000
_cell.angle_alpha   90.00
_cell.angle_beta   90.00
_cell.angle_gamma   90.00
#
_symmetry.space_group_name_H-M   'P 1'
#
loop_
_entity.id
_entity.type
_entity.pdbx_description
1 polymer ?
#
loop_
_entity_poly.entity_id
_entity_poly.type
_entity_poly.pdbx_seq_one_letter_code
_entity_poly.pdbx_strand_id
1 'polypeptide(L)'
;MTDPTGLIVGRFCPPHLGHSYLIEQAAGAVDHLVVMVNTRDGEPIPGELRAAWLAQLHPNVTVVEVRHDLGTDFDNEELWATWMAVFRSRWPRAEGPHVVFSSEPYGDEIARRFGARAVAVDPARTTVPVSATLIRERPLEHLQFLAPPVRAWVEVQATRGVALA
;
A
#
# COMPACT_ATOMS: atom_id res chain seq x y z
N MET A 1 17.60 -16.95 8.40
CA MET A 1 17.94 -16.40 7.07
C MET A 1 16.72 -15.71 6.51
N THR A 2 16.87 -14.48 6.05
CA THR A 2 15.80 -13.68 5.44
C THR A 2 15.85 -13.78 3.92
N ASP A 3 14.71 -13.57 3.26
CA ASP A 3 14.69 -13.42 1.81
C ASP A 3 15.32 -12.07 1.42
N PRO A 4 15.98 -11.97 0.25
CA PRO A 4 16.67 -10.73 -0.13
C PRO A 4 15.74 -9.54 -0.31
N THR A 5 14.58 -9.73 -0.98
CA THR A 5 13.67 -8.62 -1.30
C THR A 5 12.22 -8.98 -1.08
N GLY A 6 11.46 -7.98 -0.65
CA GLY A 6 10.01 -8.06 -0.52
C GLY A 6 9.31 -6.89 -1.18
N LEU A 7 8.05 -7.09 -1.52
CA LEU A 7 7.19 -6.11 -2.16
C LEU A 7 5.85 -6.03 -1.44
N ILE A 8 5.39 -4.80 -1.23
CA ILE A 8 4.00 -4.50 -0.89
C ILE A 8 3.46 -3.56 -1.95
N VAL A 9 2.26 -3.85 -2.46
CA VAL A 9 1.55 -2.98 -3.41
C VAL A 9 0.23 -2.56 -2.78
N GLY A 10 -0.09 -1.28 -2.83
CA GLY A 10 -1.36 -0.78 -2.33
C GLY A 10 -1.62 0.67 -2.70
N ARG A 11 -2.81 1.16 -2.38
CA ARG A 11 -3.18 2.56 -2.56
C ARG A 11 -2.78 3.42 -1.35
N PHE A 12 -2.86 2.87 -0.15
CA PHE A 12 -2.57 3.58 1.10
C PHE A 12 -3.35 4.91 1.18
N CYS A 13 -4.66 4.81 1.07
CA CYS A 13 -5.53 5.99 0.85
C CYS A 13 -6.58 6.14 1.96
N PRO A 14 -6.24 6.68 3.13
CA PRO A 14 -4.90 7.10 3.57
C PRO A 14 -4.07 5.94 4.14
N PRO A 15 -2.77 6.12 4.32
CA PRO A 15 -1.99 5.20 5.15
C PRO A 15 -2.56 5.16 6.57
N HIS A 16 -2.65 3.98 7.16
CA HIS A 16 -3.17 3.80 8.52
C HIS A 16 -2.34 2.79 9.31
N LEU A 17 -2.67 2.57 10.59
CA LEU A 17 -1.88 1.69 11.45
C LEU A 17 -1.87 0.23 10.98
N GLY A 18 -2.90 -0.23 10.26
CA GLY A 18 -2.89 -1.54 9.62
C GLY A 18 -1.83 -1.66 8.53
N HIS A 19 -1.62 -0.61 7.76
CA HIS A 19 -0.54 -0.55 6.79
C HIS A 19 0.83 -0.52 7.49
N SER A 20 0.97 0.23 8.57
CA SER A 20 2.21 0.26 9.35
C SER A 20 2.54 -1.13 9.91
N TYR A 21 1.55 -1.84 10.43
CA TYR A 21 1.72 -3.20 10.91
C TYR A 21 2.21 -4.13 9.77
N LEU A 22 1.56 -4.08 8.61
CA LEU A 22 1.97 -4.85 7.43
C LEU A 22 3.43 -4.55 7.03
N ILE A 23 3.78 -3.27 6.94
CA ILE A 23 5.14 -2.84 6.55
C ILE A 23 6.17 -3.30 7.57
N GLU A 24 5.90 -3.16 8.86
CA GLU A 24 6.80 -3.58 9.93
C GLU A 24 7.04 -5.10 9.92
N GLN A 25 5.98 -5.89 9.75
CA GLN A 25 6.09 -7.35 9.65
C GLN A 25 6.92 -7.75 8.42
N ALA A 26 6.65 -7.15 7.28
CA ALA A 26 7.38 -7.42 6.05
C ALA A 26 8.84 -6.99 6.13
N ALA A 27 9.12 -5.80 6.66
CA ALA A 27 10.49 -5.29 6.79
C ALA A 27 11.35 -6.17 7.71
N GLY A 28 10.75 -6.80 8.72
CA GLY A 28 11.45 -7.75 9.60
C GLY A 28 11.75 -9.10 8.95
N ALA A 29 11.12 -9.41 7.82
CA ALA A 29 11.22 -10.73 7.17
C ALA A 29 12.12 -10.72 5.92
N VAL A 30 12.52 -9.57 5.41
CA VAL A 30 13.36 -9.44 4.22
C VAL A 30 14.50 -8.47 4.45
N ASP A 31 15.56 -8.55 3.62
CA ASP A 31 16.69 -7.64 3.70
C ASP A 31 16.33 -6.25 3.17
N HIS A 32 15.55 -6.20 2.08
CA HIS A 32 15.12 -4.95 1.44
C HIS A 32 13.63 -5.02 1.10
N LEU A 33 12.86 -4.11 1.66
CA LEU A 33 11.42 -4.00 1.36
C LEU A 33 11.16 -2.81 0.45
N VAL A 34 10.39 -3.04 -0.60
CA VAL A 34 9.87 -2.01 -1.49
C VAL A 34 8.36 -1.90 -1.30
N VAL A 35 7.88 -0.69 -1.10
CA VAL A 35 6.45 -0.38 -0.98
C VAL A 35 6.04 0.43 -2.19
N MET A 36 5.21 -0.13 -3.04
CA MET A 36 4.66 0.55 -4.21
C MET A 36 3.31 1.16 -3.88
N VAL A 37 3.19 2.45 -4.08
CA VAL A 37 1.98 3.23 -3.83
C VAL A 37 1.31 3.52 -5.16
N ASN A 38 0.19 2.88 -5.44
CA ASN A 38 -0.59 3.12 -6.65
C ASN A 38 -1.34 4.44 -6.53
N THR A 39 -1.10 5.36 -7.47
CA THR A 39 -1.68 6.70 -7.45
C THR A 39 -2.29 7.07 -8.79
N ARG A 40 -3.35 7.90 -8.75
CA ARG A 40 -4.01 8.46 -9.93
C ARG A 40 -4.17 9.95 -9.73
N ASP A 41 -4.17 10.69 -10.83
CA ASP A 41 -4.45 12.12 -10.79
C ASP A 41 -5.89 12.37 -10.33
N GLY A 42 -6.09 13.43 -9.54
CA GLY A 42 -7.41 13.84 -9.08
C GLY A 42 -7.97 13.10 -7.90
N GLU A 43 -7.21 12.19 -7.28
CA GLU A 43 -7.65 11.53 -6.05
C GLU A 43 -7.78 12.53 -4.90
N PRO A 44 -8.83 12.41 -4.04
CA PRO A 44 -9.04 13.35 -2.93
C PRO A 44 -7.89 13.43 -1.93
N ILE A 45 -7.15 12.32 -1.76
CA ILE A 45 -5.90 12.30 -0.99
C ILE A 45 -4.78 12.20 -2.02
N PRO A 46 -3.99 13.28 -2.23
CA PRO A 46 -2.96 13.28 -3.29
C PRO A 46 -1.98 12.12 -3.17
N GLY A 47 -1.67 11.48 -4.30
CA GLY A 47 -0.80 10.30 -4.32
C GLY A 47 0.60 10.59 -3.83
N GLU A 48 1.18 11.71 -4.25
CA GLU A 48 2.50 12.14 -3.81
C GLU A 48 2.57 12.38 -2.31
N LEU A 49 1.48 12.85 -1.70
CA LEU A 49 1.39 13.04 -0.25
C LEU A 49 1.36 11.69 0.48
N ARG A 50 0.61 10.71 -0.05
CA ARG A 50 0.56 9.36 0.52
C ARG A 50 1.93 8.69 0.49
N ALA A 51 2.63 8.79 -0.62
CA ALA A 51 3.99 8.28 -0.76
C ALA A 51 4.97 8.98 0.21
N ALA A 52 4.87 10.29 0.34
CA ALA A 52 5.70 11.06 1.27
C ALA A 52 5.48 10.66 2.74
N TRP A 53 4.22 10.45 3.14
CA TRP A 53 3.92 9.96 4.49
C TRP A 53 4.53 8.59 4.76
N LEU A 54 4.41 7.68 3.81
CA LEU A 54 4.99 6.33 3.98
C LEU A 54 6.51 6.38 4.10
N ALA A 55 7.17 7.20 3.29
CA ALA A 55 8.62 7.39 3.38
C ALA A 55 9.03 8.00 4.73
N GLN A 56 8.25 8.96 5.25
CA GLN A 56 8.50 9.59 6.54
C GLN A 56 8.30 8.61 7.71
N LEU A 57 7.22 7.83 7.67
CA LEU A 57 6.86 6.90 8.74
C LEU A 57 7.73 5.64 8.74
N HIS A 58 8.24 5.25 7.58
CA HIS A 58 9.02 4.02 7.39
C HIS A 58 10.33 4.31 6.65
N PRO A 59 11.30 4.99 7.30
CA PRO A 59 12.54 5.42 6.63
C PRO A 59 13.47 4.26 6.23
N ASN A 60 13.22 3.07 6.74
CA ASN A 60 13.98 1.85 6.45
C ASN A 60 13.51 1.09 5.21
N VAL A 61 12.44 1.53 4.56
CA VAL A 61 11.92 0.88 3.35
C VAL A 61 12.07 1.81 2.14
N THR A 62 12.04 1.22 0.94
CA THR A 62 12.03 1.99 -0.31
C THR A 62 10.60 2.21 -0.74
N VAL A 63 10.15 3.46 -0.81
CA VAL A 63 8.81 3.82 -1.26
C VAL A 63 8.87 4.26 -2.71
N VAL A 64 8.04 3.67 -3.56
CA VAL A 64 7.94 3.98 -4.99
C VAL A 64 6.50 4.37 -5.31
N GLU A 65 6.31 5.60 -5.79
CA GLU A 65 5.01 6.03 -6.30
C GLU A 65 4.79 5.45 -7.70
N VAL A 66 3.68 4.74 -7.89
CA VAL A 66 3.29 4.16 -9.17
C VAL A 66 2.08 4.92 -9.70
N ARG A 67 2.34 5.92 -10.56
CA ARG A 67 1.27 6.69 -11.20
C ARG A 67 0.70 5.88 -12.36
N HIS A 68 -0.62 5.85 -12.46
CA HIS A 68 -1.32 5.09 -13.49
C HIS A 68 -2.70 5.70 -13.78
N ASP A 69 -3.31 5.27 -14.87
CA ASP A 69 -4.68 5.57 -15.24
C ASP A 69 -5.50 4.29 -15.51
N LEU A 70 -5.02 3.17 -14.98
CA LEU A 70 -5.60 1.85 -15.20
C LEU A 70 -6.81 1.61 -14.29
N GLY A 71 -7.77 0.85 -14.79
CA GLY A 71 -8.87 0.33 -14.00
C GLY A 71 -8.45 -0.87 -13.16
N THR A 72 -9.41 -1.43 -12.43
CA THR A 72 -9.23 -2.66 -11.64
C THR A 72 -10.31 -3.65 -12.05
N ASP A 73 -9.91 -4.73 -12.68
CA ASP A 73 -10.76 -5.86 -13.03
C ASP A 73 -9.92 -7.14 -12.90
N PHE A 74 -10.16 -7.86 -11.81
CA PHE A 74 -9.36 -9.05 -11.47
C PHE A 74 -9.60 -10.22 -12.42
N ASP A 75 -10.63 -10.19 -13.23
CA ASP A 75 -10.95 -11.24 -14.22
C ASP A 75 -10.38 -10.94 -15.61
N ASN A 76 -9.76 -9.76 -15.79
CA ASN A 76 -9.21 -9.34 -17.07
C ASN A 76 -7.71 -9.62 -17.15
N GLU A 77 -7.33 -10.66 -17.89
CA GLU A 77 -5.93 -11.07 -18.04
C GLU A 77 -5.06 -10.04 -18.75
N GLU A 78 -5.60 -9.33 -19.74
CA GLU A 78 -4.85 -8.26 -20.43
C GLU A 78 -4.54 -7.10 -19.49
N LEU A 79 -5.49 -6.75 -18.63
CA LEU A 79 -5.30 -5.71 -17.62
C LEU A 79 -4.29 -6.14 -16.58
N TRP A 80 -4.31 -7.40 -16.16
CA TRP A 80 -3.26 -7.94 -15.28
C TRP A 80 -1.88 -7.84 -15.92
N ALA A 81 -1.77 -8.22 -17.19
CA ALA A 81 -0.49 -8.12 -17.90
C ALA A 81 0.03 -6.68 -17.95
N THR A 82 -0.85 -5.72 -18.16
CA THR A 82 -0.52 -4.28 -18.16
C THR A 82 -0.06 -3.84 -16.77
N TRP A 83 -0.78 -4.19 -15.70
CA TRP A 83 -0.37 -3.90 -14.33
C TRP A 83 0.99 -4.50 -13.99
N MET A 84 1.22 -5.74 -14.36
CA MET A 84 2.50 -6.41 -14.10
C MET A 84 3.67 -5.74 -14.85
N ALA A 85 3.43 -5.29 -16.08
CA ALA A 85 4.43 -4.52 -16.82
C ALA A 85 4.77 -3.21 -16.11
N VAL A 86 3.77 -2.52 -15.57
CA VAL A 86 3.97 -1.29 -14.77
C VAL A 86 4.80 -1.60 -13.53
N PHE A 87 4.42 -2.61 -12.74
CA PHE A 87 5.16 -2.97 -11.53
C PHE A 87 6.60 -3.36 -11.84
N ARG A 88 6.84 -4.16 -12.88
CA ARG A 88 8.20 -4.53 -13.29
C ARG A 88 9.02 -3.32 -13.71
N SER A 89 8.42 -2.38 -14.43
CA SER A 89 9.11 -1.17 -14.88
C SER A 89 9.53 -0.26 -13.72
N ARG A 90 8.81 -0.33 -12.58
CA ARG A 90 9.07 0.47 -11.39
C ARG A 90 9.86 -0.27 -10.31
N TRP A 91 10.06 -1.56 -10.45
CA TRP A 91 10.84 -2.34 -9.50
C TRP A 91 12.29 -1.84 -9.49
N PRO A 92 12.83 -1.39 -8.33
CA PRO A 92 14.10 -0.64 -8.30
C PRO A 92 15.34 -1.51 -8.09
N ARG A 93 15.22 -2.83 -8.09
CA ARG A 93 16.33 -3.72 -7.79
C ARG A 93 16.63 -4.67 -8.95
N ALA A 94 17.88 -5.18 -9.00
CA ALA A 94 18.31 -6.10 -10.04
C ALA A 94 17.62 -7.46 -9.96
N GLU A 95 17.30 -7.90 -8.73
CA GLU A 95 16.66 -9.19 -8.47
C GLU A 95 15.34 -9.01 -7.72
N GLY A 96 14.49 -10.00 -7.81
CA GLY A 96 13.23 -10.08 -7.10
C GLY A 96 12.07 -9.42 -7.84
N PRO A 97 10.97 -9.16 -7.13
CA PRO A 97 10.76 -9.46 -5.70
C PRO A 97 10.72 -10.96 -5.41
N HIS A 98 11.24 -11.35 -4.25
CA HIS A 98 11.24 -12.75 -3.80
C HIS A 98 9.98 -13.10 -3.00
N VAL A 99 9.45 -12.13 -2.26
CA VAL A 99 8.24 -12.28 -1.44
C VAL A 99 7.31 -11.10 -1.69
N VAL A 100 6.02 -11.37 -1.82
CA VAL A 100 4.98 -10.34 -1.83
C VAL A 100 4.16 -10.47 -0.54
N PHE A 101 4.08 -9.39 0.22
CA PHE A 101 3.28 -9.30 1.45
C PHE A 101 2.00 -8.53 1.17
N SER A 102 0.88 -8.99 1.71
CA SER A 102 -0.40 -8.30 1.53
C SER A 102 -1.38 -8.70 2.62
N SER A 103 -2.30 -7.81 2.94
CA SER A 103 -3.51 -8.11 3.72
C SER A 103 -4.71 -8.39 2.83
N GLU A 104 -4.55 -8.29 1.51
CA GLU A 104 -5.61 -8.43 0.52
C GLU A 104 -5.41 -9.66 -0.37
N PRO A 105 -6.50 -10.26 -0.88
CA PRO A 105 -6.40 -11.45 -1.74
C PRO A 105 -5.59 -11.24 -3.02
N TYR A 106 -5.58 -10.04 -3.58
CA TYR A 106 -4.84 -9.76 -4.82
C TYR A 106 -3.31 -9.93 -4.67
N GLY A 107 -2.81 -9.90 -3.44
CA GLY A 107 -1.39 -10.13 -3.17
C GLY A 107 -0.91 -11.49 -3.62
N ASP A 108 -1.73 -12.52 -3.50
CA ASP A 108 -1.40 -13.87 -3.96
C ASP A 108 -1.20 -13.90 -5.48
N GLU A 109 -2.06 -13.21 -6.21
CA GLU A 109 -1.99 -13.15 -7.67
C GLU A 109 -0.78 -12.36 -8.16
N ILE A 110 -0.47 -11.25 -7.50
CA ILE A 110 0.74 -10.47 -7.80
C ILE A 110 1.98 -11.34 -7.57
N ALA A 111 2.04 -12.05 -6.44
CA ALA A 111 3.16 -12.95 -6.13
C ALA A 111 3.31 -14.02 -7.20
N ARG A 112 2.23 -14.69 -7.58
CA ARG A 112 2.24 -15.73 -8.60
C ARG A 112 2.79 -15.20 -9.93
N ARG A 113 2.36 -14.03 -10.34
CA ARG A 113 2.78 -13.42 -11.60
C ARG A 113 4.23 -12.95 -11.60
N PHE A 114 4.77 -12.59 -10.45
CA PHE A 114 6.21 -12.32 -10.29
C PHE A 114 7.05 -13.59 -10.12
N GLY A 115 6.44 -14.74 -9.88
CA GLY A 115 7.18 -15.92 -9.48
C GLY A 115 7.71 -15.82 -8.04
N ALA A 116 7.05 -15.05 -7.20
CA ALA A 116 7.42 -14.79 -5.83
C ALA A 116 6.56 -15.61 -4.86
N ARG A 117 7.02 -15.74 -3.62
CA ARG A 117 6.23 -16.32 -2.52
C ARG A 117 5.24 -15.29 -1.98
N ALA A 118 4.02 -15.71 -1.71
CA ALA A 118 3.01 -14.85 -1.10
C ALA A 118 2.98 -15.04 0.42
N VAL A 119 2.90 -13.95 1.17
CA VAL A 119 2.72 -13.96 2.62
C VAL A 119 1.54 -13.05 2.97
N ALA A 120 0.49 -13.63 3.55
CA ALA A 120 -0.65 -12.87 4.07
C ALA A 120 -0.33 -12.36 5.47
N VAL A 121 -0.62 -11.08 5.71
CA VAL A 121 -0.41 -10.43 7.01
C VAL A 121 -1.75 -9.86 7.47
N ASP A 122 -2.28 -10.35 8.59
CA ASP A 122 -3.52 -9.91 9.21
C ASP A 122 -4.69 -9.77 8.19
N PRO A 123 -4.97 -10.79 7.35
CA PRO A 123 -5.98 -10.67 6.30
C PRO A 123 -7.39 -10.45 6.86
N ALA A 124 -7.67 -10.94 8.06
CA ALA A 124 -8.95 -10.74 8.74
C ALA A 124 -9.04 -9.43 9.52
N ARG A 125 -7.98 -8.61 9.52
CA ARG A 125 -7.88 -7.32 10.22
C ARG A 125 -8.22 -7.45 11.72
N THR A 126 -7.71 -8.48 12.36
CA THR A 126 -7.92 -8.74 13.79
C THR A 126 -6.91 -8.00 14.66
N THR A 127 -5.67 -7.84 14.18
CA THR A 127 -4.62 -7.12 14.92
C THR A 127 -4.85 -5.61 14.85
N VAL A 128 -5.15 -5.07 13.65
CA VAL A 128 -5.54 -3.67 13.49
C VAL A 128 -6.88 -3.62 12.76
N PRO A 129 -7.99 -3.41 13.49
CA PRO A 129 -9.35 -3.57 12.96
C PRO A 129 -9.80 -2.33 12.19
N VAL A 130 -9.15 -1.99 11.09
CA VAL A 130 -9.49 -0.82 10.27
C VAL A 130 -9.23 -1.10 8.80
N SER A 131 -9.94 -0.40 7.93
CA SER A 131 -9.68 -0.34 6.50
C SER A 131 -9.64 1.11 6.03
N ALA A 132 -8.94 1.36 4.92
CA ALA A 132 -8.92 2.68 4.32
C ALA A 132 -10.32 3.14 3.90
N THR A 133 -11.17 2.24 3.46
CA THR A 133 -12.57 2.52 3.12
C THR A 133 -13.33 3.10 4.30
N LEU A 134 -13.25 2.47 5.48
CA LEU A 134 -13.90 2.98 6.69
C LEU A 134 -13.41 4.37 7.07
N ILE A 135 -12.10 4.62 6.94
CA ILE A 135 -11.52 5.93 7.24
C ILE A 135 -12.04 6.98 6.27
N ARG A 136 -12.10 6.68 4.96
CA ARG A 136 -12.61 7.64 3.98
C ARG A 136 -14.09 7.94 4.18
N GLU A 137 -14.88 6.95 4.57
CA GLU A 137 -16.32 7.12 4.82
C GLU A 137 -16.61 7.91 6.09
N ARG A 138 -15.85 7.65 7.16
CA ARG A 138 -16.06 8.23 8.49
C ARG A 138 -14.74 8.66 9.13
N PRO A 139 -14.04 9.64 8.55
CA PRO A 139 -12.67 9.97 8.97
C PRO A 139 -12.58 10.41 10.43
N LEU A 140 -13.52 11.20 10.93
CA LEU A 140 -13.46 11.70 12.31
C LEU A 140 -13.73 10.61 13.37
N GLU A 141 -14.34 9.49 12.96
CA GLU A 141 -14.57 8.34 13.85
C GLU A 141 -13.37 7.39 13.91
N HIS A 142 -12.37 7.56 13.03
CA HIS A 142 -11.25 6.62 12.89
C HIS A 142 -9.87 7.27 13.00
N LEU A 143 -9.79 8.48 13.55
CA LEU A 143 -8.52 9.21 13.70
C LEU A 143 -7.49 8.46 14.54
N GLN A 144 -7.93 7.63 15.48
CA GLN A 144 -7.05 6.83 16.34
C GLN A 144 -6.21 5.81 15.54
N PHE A 145 -6.60 5.48 14.31
CA PHE A 145 -5.88 4.55 13.45
C PHE A 145 -4.87 5.23 12.52
N LEU A 146 -4.66 6.54 12.69
CA LEU A 146 -3.78 7.34 11.86
C LEU A 146 -2.58 7.84 12.65
N ALA A 147 -1.38 7.74 12.04
CA ALA A 147 -0.18 8.35 12.59
C ALA A 147 -0.31 9.88 12.57
N PRO A 148 0.42 10.61 13.46
CA PRO A 148 0.23 12.05 13.65
C PRO A 148 0.19 12.89 12.38
N PRO A 149 1.12 12.79 11.40
CA PRO A 149 1.06 13.65 10.22
C PRO A 149 -0.15 13.35 9.32
N VAL A 150 -0.54 12.09 9.22
CA VAL A 150 -1.72 11.67 8.44
C VAL A 150 -2.99 12.13 9.15
N ARG A 151 -3.07 11.92 10.46
CA ARG A 151 -4.20 12.35 11.30
C ARG A 151 -4.44 13.85 11.18
N ALA A 152 -3.41 14.65 11.31
CA ALA A 152 -3.52 16.10 11.25
C ALA A 152 -4.13 16.56 9.91
N TRP A 153 -3.66 16.01 8.82
CA TRP A 153 -4.17 16.36 7.49
C TRP A 153 -5.63 15.90 7.30
N VAL A 154 -5.93 14.66 7.64
CA VAL A 154 -7.29 14.08 7.52
C VAL A 154 -8.29 14.86 8.38
N GLU A 155 -7.93 15.19 9.61
CA GLU A 155 -8.79 15.95 10.52
C GLU A 155 -9.12 17.33 9.96
N VAL A 156 -8.14 18.03 9.37
CA VAL A 156 -8.37 19.34 8.72
C VAL A 156 -9.34 19.19 7.56
N GLN A 157 -9.15 18.22 6.69
CA GLN A 157 -10.02 18.03 5.52
C GLN A 157 -11.44 17.63 5.94
N ALA A 158 -11.58 16.70 6.84
CA ALA A 158 -12.87 16.24 7.32
C ALA A 158 -13.64 17.35 8.05
N THR A 159 -12.96 18.16 8.85
CA THR A 159 -13.56 19.29 9.55
C THR A 159 -14.05 20.37 8.58
N ARG A 160 -13.39 20.52 7.45
CA ARG A 160 -13.81 21.42 6.36
C ARG A 160 -14.93 20.84 5.49
N GLY A 161 -15.36 19.63 5.74
CA GLY A 161 -16.39 18.94 4.95
C GLY A 161 -15.90 18.43 3.59
N VAL A 162 -14.60 18.27 3.41
CA VAL A 162 -14.02 17.71 2.18
C VAL A 162 -14.22 16.20 2.16
N ALA A 163 -14.83 15.69 1.08
CA ALA A 163 -15.00 14.26 0.89
C ALA A 163 -13.66 13.61 0.54
N LEU A 164 -13.33 12.48 1.18
CA LEU A 164 -12.10 11.72 0.95
C LEU A 164 -12.30 10.46 0.09
N ALA A 165 -13.55 10.18 -0.26
CA ALA A 165 -13.91 9.06 -1.12
C ALA A 165 -14.24 9.52 -2.53
#